data_079d587977b18adf7bccdf49ccf3beed
#
_entry.id   079d587977b18adf7bccdf49ccf3beed
#
_cell.length_a   1.000
_cell.length_b   1.000
_cell.length_c   1.000
_cell.angle_alpha   90.00
_cell.angle_beta   90.00
_cell.angle_gamma   90.00
#
_symmetry.space_group_name_H-M   'P 1'
#
loop_
_entity.id
_entity.type
_entity.pdbx_description
1 polymer ?
#
loop_
_entity_poly.entity_id
_entity_poly.type
_entity_poly.pdbx_seq_one_letter_code
_entity_poly.pdbx_strand_id
1 'polypeptide(L)'
;MTAGFFSPLPPARTGVADYAAALLSELRQHGPIDIAPARCDAALYHIGNNGLHAAIYRRALEHPGVVVLHDAVLHHFLLGQLSQPEYVSEFVYNYGEWNRGLARELWRGRANSAADERYFRYPMLRRIAERARSVVVHNPAAARAVKEHAAAARVVEIPHLFVAPSLPSLADALRYRQKIGVDPGAFVFGVFGYLRESKRIATVLEAFASVHAENPRTALVIAGQFVSTDLERSVADAEACAAGIVRLPYLSDPDFWLAAGAVDAVINLRYPAAGESSGIAVRMMGIGKPVLMTAGEECSRFPEDACMRIATGAAERESLRQHMVLLTSISGVASAIGSRGAGHIAAHHRVKQAAKRYWDLLCESCT
;
A
#
# COMPACT_ATOMS: atom_id res chain seq x y z
N MET A 1 24.11 12.75 18.78
CA MET A 1 22.76 12.21 18.77
C MET A 1 22.80 10.80 18.19
N THR A 2 22.32 9.81 18.93
CA THR A 2 22.09 8.44 18.44
C THR A 2 20.61 8.24 18.22
N ALA A 3 20.21 7.96 16.98
CA ALA A 3 18.80 7.70 16.65
C ALA A 3 18.46 6.22 16.79
N GLY A 4 17.27 5.91 17.33
CA GLY A 4 16.70 4.58 17.38
C GLY A 4 15.73 4.34 16.22
N PHE A 5 15.91 3.24 15.48
CA PHE A 5 15.07 2.84 14.37
C PHE A 5 14.24 1.60 14.74
N PHE A 6 12.92 1.75 14.76
CA PHE A 6 11.98 0.71 15.18
C PHE A 6 11.02 0.38 14.04
N SER A 7 11.27 -0.74 13.37
CA SER A 7 10.47 -1.23 12.24
C SER A 7 10.60 -2.74 12.09
N PRO A 8 9.60 -3.42 11.55
CA PRO A 8 9.86 -4.70 10.90
C PRO A 8 10.89 -4.50 9.79
N LEU A 9 11.86 -5.41 9.71
CA LEU A 9 12.91 -5.43 8.67
C LEU A 9 12.95 -6.81 8.02
N PRO A 10 13.52 -6.96 6.82
CA PRO A 10 13.74 -8.28 6.24
C PRO A 10 14.45 -9.22 7.24
N PRO A 11 14.05 -10.50 7.33
CA PRO A 11 13.23 -11.27 6.39
C PRO A 11 11.70 -11.17 6.59
N ALA A 12 11.19 -10.19 7.35
CA ALA A 12 9.75 -10.02 7.51
C ALA A 12 9.12 -9.66 6.14
N ARG A 13 8.14 -10.47 5.71
CA ARG A 13 7.51 -10.32 4.39
C ARG A 13 6.41 -9.26 4.45
N THR A 14 6.78 -7.98 4.47
CA THR A 14 5.82 -6.86 4.41
C THR A 14 6.40 -5.71 3.58
N GLY A 15 5.53 -4.94 2.91
CA GLY A 15 5.96 -3.74 2.19
C GLY A 15 6.62 -2.69 3.10
N VAL A 16 6.27 -2.68 4.40
CA VAL A 16 6.90 -1.81 5.40
C VAL A 16 8.36 -2.25 5.66
N ALA A 17 8.65 -3.55 5.68
CA ALA A 17 10.01 -4.04 5.89
C ALA A 17 10.94 -3.63 4.74
N ASP A 18 10.48 -3.73 3.49
CA ASP A 18 11.25 -3.30 2.32
C ASP A 18 11.48 -1.78 2.33
N TYR A 19 10.41 -1.01 2.62
CA TYR A 19 10.49 0.43 2.79
C TYR A 19 11.51 0.83 3.85
N ALA A 20 11.40 0.22 5.02
CA ALA A 20 12.24 0.51 6.17
C ALA A 20 13.72 0.16 5.93
N ALA A 21 13.99 -0.97 5.27
CA ALA A 21 15.36 -1.35 4.92
C ALA A 21 16.02 -0.34 3.96
N ALA A 22 15.28 0.09 2.93
CA ALA A 22 15.75 1.09 1.98
C ALA A 22 16.00 2.45 2.66
N LEU A 23 15.07 2.89 3.52
CA LEU A 23 15.20 4.13 4.28
C LEU A 23 16.39 4.07 5.24
N LEU A 24 16.54 2.98 5.99
CA LEU A 24 17.62 2.80 6.99
C LEU A 24 19.00 2.88 6.33
N SER A 25 19.16 2.30 5.14
CA SER A 25 20.40 2.36 4.37
C SER A 25 20.84 3.80 4.08
N GLU A 26 19.89 4.65 3.69
CA GLU A 26 20.19 6.08 3.42
C GLU A 26 20.31 6.91 4.70
N LEU A 27 19.51 6.63 5.74
CA LEU A 27 19.59 7.34 7.01
C LEU A 27 20.99 7.20 7.67
N ARG A 28 21.64 6.06 7.54
CA ARG A 28 22.99 5.81 8.07
C ARG A 28 24.06 6.71 7.46
N GLN A 29 23.78 7.35 6.32
CA GLN A 29 24.67 8.34 5.71
C GLN A 29 24.59 9.71 6.41
N HIS A 30 23.54 9.95 7.20
CA HIS A 30 23.35 11.22 7.93
C HIS A 30 23.90 11.18 9.36
N GLY A 31 23.96 10.01 10.00
CA GLY A 31 24.52 9.87 11.34
C GLY A 31 24.27 8.49 11.98
N PRO A 32 24.68 8.32 13.24
CA PRO A 32 24.53 7.06 13.97
C PRO A 32 23.06 6.70 14.17
N ILE A 33 22.70 5.48 13.77
CA ILE A 33 21.35 4.96 13.92
C ILE A 33 21.39 3.46 14.29
N ASP A 34 20.78 3.11 15.40
CA ASP A 34 20.72 1.77 15.93
C ASP A 34 19.35 1.14 15.71
N ILE A 35 19.33 -0.17 15.46
CA ILE A 35 18.08 -0.92 15.29
C ILE A 35 17.58 -1.36 16.66
N ALA A 36 16.36 -0.92 17.00
CA ALA A 36 15.65 -1.26 18.24
C ALA A 36 16.52 -1.14 19.53
N PRO A 37 17.27 -0.04 19.73
CA PRO A 37 18.09 0.10 20.92
C PRO A 37 17.23 0.25 22.18
N ALA A 38 17.78 -0.14 23.33
CA ALA A 38 17.12 0.06 24.62
C ALA A 38 16.96 1.56 24.95
N ARG A 39 17.96 2.37 24.59
CA ARG A 39 17.98 3.83 24.77
C ARG A 39 18.47 4.51 23.50
N CYS A 40 17.91 5.67 23.20
CA CYS A 40 18.31 6.55 22.08
C CYS A 40 17.91 7.99 22.40
N ASP A 41 18.56 8.94 21.73
CA ASP A 41 18.26 10.37 21.91
C ASP A 41 16.98 10.75 21.16
N ALA A 42 16.77 10.17 19.98
CA ALA A 42 15.56 10.32 19.16
C ALA A 42 15.11 8.95 18.64
N ALA A 43 13.81 8.76 18.42
CA ALA A 43 13.25 7.50 17.96
C ALA A 43 12.38 7.68 16.71
N LEU A 44 12.53 6.77 15.74
CA LEU A 44 11.71 6.64 14.55
C LEU A 44 10.96 5.31 14.61
N TYR A 45 9.62 5.39 14.63
CA TYR A 45 8.73 4.25 14.77
C TYR A 45 7.91 4.05 13.51
N HIS A 46 8.03 2.92 12.84
CA HIS A 46 7.21 2.55 11.70
C HIS A 46 5.99 1.75 12.15
N ILE A 47 4.81 2.26 11.90
CA ILE A 47 3.52 1.65 12.28
C ILE A 47 2.72 1.31 11.04
N GLY A 48 2.26 0.06 10.97
CA GLY A 48 1.34 -0.44 9.96
C GLY A 48 0.23 -1.27 10.58
N ASN A 49 -0.74 -1.70 9.79
CA ASN A 49 -1.97 -2.32 10.24
C ASN A 49 -1.86 -3.86 10.38
N ASN A 50 -0.81 -4.35 11.05
CA ASN A 50 -0.63 -5.78 11.34
C ASN A 50 0.14 -6.04 12.65
N GLY A 51 0.10 -7.28 13.15
CA GLY A 51 0.66 -7.67 14.45
C GLY A 51 2.18 -7.49 14.60
N LEU A 52 2.96 -7.39 13.52
CA LEU A 52 4.41 -7.16 13.58
C LEU A 52 4.77 -5.81 14.20
N HIS A 53 3.83 -4.87 14.21
CA HIS A 53 4.03 -3.54 14.78
C HIS A 53 3.65 -3.42 16.27
N ALA A 54 3.19 -4.50 16.92
CA ALA A 54 2.65 -4.44 18.28
C ALA A 54 3.64 -3.92 19.34
N ALA A 55 4.87 -4.44 19.34
CA ALA A 55 5.91 -3.99 20.27
C ALA A 55 6.35 -2.55 19.96
N ILE A 56 6.40 -2.19 18.66
CA ILE A 56 6.79 -0.87 18.20
C ILE A 56 5.74 0.17 18.61
N TYR A 57 4.46 -0.14 18.45
CA TYR A 57 3.34 0.72 18.84
C TYR A 57 3.36 0.99 20.36
N ARG A 58 3.49 -0.06 21.20
CA ARG A 58 3.59 0.09 22.65
C ARG A 58 4.77 0.98 23.05
N ARG A 59 5.94 0.72 22.48
CA ARG A 59 7.13 1.54 22.75
C ARG A 59 6.93 3.00 22.35
N ALA A 60 6.28 3.27 21.21
CA ALA A 60 6.01 4.63 20.76
C ALA A 60 5.05 5.39 21.71
N LEU A 61 4.15 4.69 22.38
CA LEU A 61 3.29 5.26 23.43
C LEU A 61 4.06 5.56 24.73
N GLU A 62 5.02 4.70 25.12
CA GLU A 62 5.83 4.85 26.33
C GLU A 62 6.95 5.89 26.14
N HIS A 63 7.58 5.91 24.96
CA HIS A 63 8.72 6.77 24.63
C HIS A 63 8.40 7.57 23.34
N PRO A 64 7.77 8.73 23.47
CA PRO A 64 7.35 9.55 22.32
C PRO A 64 8.49 9.91 21.38
N GLY A 65 8.29 9.71 20.07
CA GLY A 65 9.24 10.02 19.01
C GLY A 65 8.54 10.36 17.70
N VAL A 66 9.25 10.25 16.59
CA VAL A 66 8.69 10.41 15.24
C VAL A 66 7.99 9.10 14.85
N VAL A 67 6.70 9.17 14.55
CA VAL A 67 5.88 8.02 14.14
C VAL A 67 5.59 8.10 12.66
N VAL A 68 5.91 7.06 11.91
CA VAL A 68 5.56 6.90 10.49
C VAL A 68 4.35 5.99 10.38
N LEU A 69 3.24 6.53 9.89
CA LEU A 69 2.03 5.76 9.62
C LEU A 69 2.01 5.29 8.16
N HIS A 70 2.20 4.00 7.95
CA HIS A 70 2.07 3.38 6.63
C HIS A 70 0.61 3.10 6.27
N ASP A 71 -0.24 2.86 7.27
CA ASP A 71 -1.69 2.77 7.18
C ASP A 71 -2.29 3.81 8.13
N ALA A 72 -3.24 4.63 7.66
CA ALA A 72 -3.96 5.60 8.49
C ALA A 72 -5.29 5.04 9.03
N VAL A 73 -5.45 3.72 9.02
CA VAL A 73 -6.52 2.99 9.71
C VAL A 73 -5.87 1.89 10.53
N LEU A 74 -5.79 2.06 11.85
CA LEU A 74 -5.21 1.09 12.78
C LEU A 74 -6.25 0.17 13.42
N HIS A 75 -7.49 0.24 12.98
CA HIS A 75 -8.60 -0.49 13.57
C HIS A 75 -8.36 -2.01 13.62
N HIS A 76 -7.99 -2.61 12.48
CA HIS A 76 -7.74 -4.05 12.40
C HIS A 76 -6.51 -4.48 13.23
N PHE A 77 -5.47 -3.64 13.26
CA PHE A 77 -4.32 -3.85 14.13
C PHE A 77 -4.74 -3.93 15.59
N LEU A 78 -5.53 -2.95 16.08
CA LEU A 78 -5.97 -2.88 17.47
C LEU A 78 -6.95 -4.01 17.83
N LEU A 79 -7.83 -4.43 16.89
CA LEU A 79 -8.68 -5.62 17.06
C LEU A 79 -7.86 -6.89 17.30
N GLY A 80 -6.71 -7.01 16.67
CA GLY A 80 -5.82 -8.17 16.83
C GLY A 80 -4.90 -8.11 18.05
N GLN A 81 -4.79 -6.94 18.72
CA GLN A 81 -3.87 -6.74 19.84
C GLN A 81 -4.55 -6.59 21.20
N LEU A 82 -5.79 -6.11 21.23
CA LEU A 82 -6.49 -5.76 22.46
C LEU A 82 -7.49 -6.85 22.86
N SER A 83 -7.70 -7.00 24.15
CA SER A 83 -8.87 -7.71 24.69
C SER A 83 -10.15 -6.89 24.49
N GLN A 84 -11.32 -7.51 24.64
CA GLN A 84 -12.60 -6.80 24.48
C GLN A 84 -12.73 -5.54 25.39
N PRO A 85 -12.40 -5.58 26.69
CA PRO A 85 -12.47 -4.39 27.53
C PRO A 85 -11.51 -3.28 27.08
N GLU A 86 -10.27 -3.65 26.70
CA GLU A 86 -9.26 -2.71 26.21
C GLU A 86 -9.69 -2.08 24.88
N TYR A 87 -10.20 -2.88 23.95
CA TYR A 87 -10.72 -2.39 22.68
C TYR A 87 -11.88 -1.42 22.86
N VAL A 88 -12.85 -1.75 23.72
CA VAL A 88 -13.98 -0.85 24.00
C VAL A 88 -13.49 0.45 24.63
N SER A 89 -12.52 0.38 25.56
CA SER A 89 -11.92 1.55 26.17
C SER A 89 -11.17 2.40 25.14
N GLU A 90 -10.39 1.78 24.24
CA GLU A 90 -9.67 2.47 23.18
C GLU A 90 -10.60 3.12 22.17
N PHE A 91 -11.69 2.43 21.80
CA PHE A 91 -12.70 2.97 20.89
C PHE A 91 -13.41 4.19 21.52
N VAL A 92 -13.79 4.10 22.79
CA VAL A 92 -14.38 5.21 23.54
C VAL A 92 -13.39 6.39 23.67
N TYR A 93 -12.12 6.12 23.89
CA TYR A 93 -11.08 7.16 23.91
C TYR A 93 -11.02 7.94 22.58
N ASN A 94 -11.14 7.23 21.45
CA ASN A 94 -11.12 7.85 20.13
C ASN A 94 -12.41 8.61 19.81
N TYR A 95 -13.60 8.07 20.17
CA TYR A 95 -14.89 8.50 19.61
C TYR A 95 -15.93 8.92 20.65
N GLY A 96 -15.60 8.91 21.94
CA GLY A 96 -16.49 9.32 23.00
C GLY A 96 -17.38 8.21 23.56
N GLU A 97 -17.89 8.44 24.78
CA GLU A 97 -18.63 7.46 25.59
C GLU A 97 -19.93 6.96 24.92
N TRP A 98 -20.62 7.81 24.16
CA TRP A 98 -21.85 7.45 23.45
C TRP A 98 -21.64 6.36 22.37
N ASN A 99 -20.40 6.11 21.96
CA ASN A 99 -20.06 5.06 21.00
C ASN A 99 -19.72 3.70 21.64
N ARG A 100 -19.86 3.55 22.99
CA ARG A 100 -19.57 2.29 23.69
C ARG A 100 -20.42 1.13 23.19
N GLY A 101 -21.67 1.37 22.83
CA GLY A 101 -22.57 0.36 22.23
C GLY A 101 -22.05 -0.15 20.89
N LEU A 102 -21.67 0.78 20.02
CA LEU A 102 -21.08 0.48 18.71
C LEU A 102 -19.74 -0.28 18.84
N ALA A 103 -18.89 0.12 19.79
CA ALA A 103 -17.63 -0.60 20.05
C ALA A 103 -17.87 -2.08 20.38
N ARG A 104 -18.86 -2.39 21.22
CA ARG A 104 -19.23 -3.76 21.56
C ARG A 104 -19.81 -4.54 20.36
N GLU A 105 -20.57 -3.87 19.51
CA GLU A 105 -21.10 -4.46 18.28
C GLU A 105 -19.97 -4.80 17.31
N LEU A 106 -19.09 -3.86 17.02
CA LEU A 106 -17.92 -4.06 16.16
C LEU A 106 -17.02 -5.18 16.71
N TRP A 107 -16.78 -5.21 18.04
CA TRP A 107 -16.02 -6.32 18.62
C TRP A 107 -16.64 -7.69 18.36
N ARG A 108 -17.97 -7.81 18.48
CA ARG A 108 -18.68 -9.07 18.19
C ARG A 108 -18.61 -9.45 16.72
N GLY A 109 -18.67 -8.48 15.82
CA GLY A 109 -18.59 -8.67 14.36
C GLY A 109 -17.19 -8.80 13.78
N ARG A 110 -16.12 -8.75 14.60
CA ARG A 110 -14.72 -8.61 14.14
C ARG A 110 -14.22 -9.70 13.18
N ALA A 111 -14.82 -10.89 13.18
CA ALA A 111 -14.48 -11.96 12.25
C ALA A 111 -14.68 -11.54 10.78
N ASN A 112 -15.63 -10.63 10.52
CA ASN A 112 -15.95 -10.13 9.17
C ASN A 112 -15.37 -8.73 8.92
N SER A 113 -14.44 -8.25 9.75
CA SER A 113 -13.92 -6.88 9.70
C SER A 113 -13.27 -6.51 8.35
N ALA A 114 -12.69 -7.48 7.65
CA ALA A 114 -12.06 -7.24 6.35
C ALA A 114 -13.05 -6.85 5.24
N ALA A 115 -14.33 -7.28 5.36
CA ALA A 115 -15.39 -7.02 4.40
C ALA A 115 -16.36 -5.91 4.85
N ASP A 116 -16.31 -5.49 6.11
CA ASP A 116 -17.22 -4.48 6.67
C ASP A 116 -16.57 -3.10 6.67
N GLU A 117 -17.10 -2.19 5.84
CA GLU A 117 -16.60 -0.83 5.69
C GLU A 117 -16.58 -0.01 6.99
N ARG A 118 -17.39 -0.37 7.99
CA ARG A 118 -17.43 0.34 9.27
C ARG A 118 -16.07 0.36 9.96
N TYR A 119 -15.27 -0.70 9.85
CA TYR A 119 -13.93 -0.74 10.45
C TYR A 119 -12.95 0.23 9.79
N PHE A 120 -13.17 0.61 8.55
CA PHE A 120 -12.37 1.62 7.85
C PHE A 120 -12.84 3.05 8.19
N ARG A 121 -14.09 3.24 8.61
CA ARG A 121 -14.64 4.55 9.03
C ARG A 121 -14.19 4.98 10.42
N TYR A 122 -13.60 4.08 11.20
CA TYR A 122 -13.11 4.33 12.56
C TYR A 122 -11.60 4.04 12.64
N PRO A 123 -10.73 4.95 12.15
CA PRO A 123 -9.28 4.74 12.04
C PRO A 123 -8.54 4.45 13.35
N MET A 124 -9.04 4.89 14.51
CA MET A 124 -8.45 4.70 15.84
C MET A 124 -7.02 5.25 15.98
N LEU A 125 -6.80 6.48 15.49
CA LEU A 125 -5.48 7.12 15.42
C LEU A 125 -5.16 8.01 16.62
N ARG A 126 -6.17 8.41 17.42
CA ARG A 126 -6.04 9.49 18.40
C ARG A 126 -4.89 9.26 19.35
N ARG A 127 -4.80 8.10 19.98
CA ARG A 127 -3.80 7.81 21.02
C ARG A 127 -2.37 7.94 20.50
N ILE A 128 -2.07 7.32 19.37
CA ILE A 128 -0.70 7.38 18.80
C ILE A 128 -0.36 8.77 18.26
N ALA A 129 -1.34 9.48 17.68
CA ALA A 129 -1.15 10.81 17.15
C ALA A 129 -0.92 11.86 18.24
N GLU A 130 -1.63 11.77 19.39
CA GLU A 130 -1.45 12.67 20.53
C GLU A 130 -0.11 12.42 21.27
N ARG A 131 0.40 11.18 21.22
CA ARG A 131 1.66 10.81 21.88
C ARG A 131 2.90 11.09 21.04
N ALA A 132 2.78 11.05 19.72
CA ALA A 132 3.91 11.26 18.82
C ALA A 132 4.46 12.71 18.89
N ARG A 133 5.77 12.88 18.84
CA ARG A 133 6.39 14.21 18.65
C ARG A 133 6.11 14.77 17.27
N SER A 134 6.09 13.89 16.26
CA SER A 134 5.62 14.17 14.90
C SER A 134 5.05 12.90 14.30
N VAL A 135 4.02 13.06 13.46
CA VAL A 135 3.43 11.97 12.69
C VAL A 135 3.79 12.17 11.21
N VAL A 136 4.54 11.24 10.65
CA VAL A 136 4.84 11.22 9.22
C VAL A 136 3.82 10.35 8.50
N VAL A 137 3.29 10.87 7.41
CA VAL A 137 2.34 10.21 6.52
C VAL A 137 2.80 10.34 5.07
N HIS A 138 2.23 9.54 4.17
CA HIS A 138 2.70 9.48 2.78
C HIS A 138 1.75 10.13 1.76
N ASN A 139 0.59 10.60 2.20
CA ASN A 139 -0.43 11.21 1.33
C ASN A 139 -1.37 12.15 2.12
N PRO A 140 -2.12 13.02 1.42
CA PRO A 140 -3.02 13.98 2.07
C PRO A 140 -4.17 13.34 2.85
N ALA A 141 -4.73 12.21 2.38
CA ALA A 141 -5.83 11.52 3.09
C ALA A 141 -5.40 11.09 4.49
N ALA A 142 -4.20 10.49 4.60
CA ALA A 142 -3.63 10.12 5.88
C ALA A 142 -3.35 11.34 6.77
N ALA A 143 -2.86 12.44 6.17
CA ALA A 143 -2.63 13.69 6.91
C ALA A 143 -3.93 14.25 7.49
N ARG A 144 -5.00 14.27 6.70
CA ARG A 144 -6.34 14.69 7.13
C ARG A 144 -6.87 13.77 8.24
N ALA A 145 -6.80 12.46 8.05
CA ALA A 145 -7.27 11.49 9.06
C ALA A 145 -6.58 11.68 10.42
N VAL A 146 -5.26 11.90 10.44
CA VAL A 146 -4.53 12.20 11.69
C VAL A 146 -5.02 13.50 12.32
N LYS A 147 -5.19 14.57 11.53
CA LYS A 147 -5.65 15.87 12.03
C LYS A 147 -7.09 15.85 12.55
N GLU A 148 -7.97 15.06 11.97
CA GLU A 148 -9.35 14.85 12.44
C GLU A 148 -9.38 14.17 13.81
N HIS A 149 -8.41 13.30 14.10
CA HIS A 149 -8.32 12.58 15.39
C HIS A 149 -7.50 13.32 16.44
N ALA A 150 -6.50 14.11 16.02
CA ALA A 150 -5.61 14.86 16.90
C ALA A 150 -5.22 16.18 16.23
N ALA A 151 -6.07 17.20 16.36
CA ALA A 151 -5.89 18.49 15.68
C ALA A 151 -4.55 19.17 15.99
N ALA A 152 -4.04 19.01 17.21
CA ALA A 152 -2.75 19.54 17.65
C ALA A 152 -1.54 18.73 17.17
N ALA A 153 -1.71 17.50 16.65
CA ALA A 153 -0.60 16.67 16.22
C ALA A 153 0.24 17.36 15.13
N ARG A 154 1.54 17.31 15.24
CA ARG A 154 2.45 17.77 14.18
C ARG A 154 2.48 16.71 13.07
N VAL A 155 1.83 16.98 11.94
CA VAL A 155 1.78 16.07 10.80
C VAL A 155 2.72 16.55 9.70
N VAL A 156 3.55 15.64 9.19
CA VAL A 156 4.50 15.90 8.10
C VAL A 156 4.25 14.90 6.98
N GLU A 157 3.96 15.40 5.79
CA GLU A 157 3.79 14.55 4.60
C GLU A 157 5.16 14.32 3.94
N ILE A 158 5.64 13.07 3.94
CA ILE A 158 6.81 12.63 3.19
C ILE A 158 6.34 11.58 2.19
N PRO A 159 6.44 11.81 0.86
CA PRO A 159 6.02 10.85 -0.13
C PRO A 159 6.65 9.47 0.07
N HIS A 160 5.92 8.41 -0.26
CA HIS A 160 6.45 7.04 -0.20
C HIS A 160 7.70 6.93 -1.09
N LEU A 161 8.82 6.46 -0.54
CA LEU A 161 10.09 6.40 -1.28
C LEU A 161 10.09 5.35 -2.41
N PHE A 162 10.91 5.61 -3.42
CA PHE A 162 11.21 4.70 -4.51
C PHE A 162 12.72 4.49 -4.65
N VAL A 163 13.10 3.22 -4.77
CA VAL A 163 14.47 2.80 -5.12
C VAL A 163 14.38 2.12 -6.48
N ALA A 164 15.12 2.66 -7.45
CA ALA A 164 15.13 2.11 -8.80
C ALA A 164 15.73 0.70 -8.80
N PRO A 165 15.02 -0.33 -9.28
CA PRO A 165 15.53 -1.68 -9.36
C PRO A 165 16.42 -1.86 -10.59
N SER A 166 17.20 -2.95 -10.61
CA SER A 166 17.74 -3.50 -11.86
C SER A 166 16.62 -4.20 -12.61
N LEU A 167 16.16 -3.60 -13.70
CA LEU A 167 15.09 -4.18 -14.51
C LEU A 167 15.58 -5.31 -15.40
N PRO A 168 14.76 -6.35 -15.64
CA PRO A 168 15.04 -7.36 -16.65
C PRO A 168 15.05 -6.73 -18.06
N SER A 169 15.80 -7.34 -18.97
CA SER A 169 15.74 -6.95 -20.37
C SER A 169 14.37 -7.26 -20.98
N LEU A 170 14.05 -6.64 -22.11
CA LEU A 170 12.82 -6.97 -22.86
C LEU A 170 12.78 -8.48 -23.23
N ALA A 171 13.94 -9.05 -23.60
CA ALA A 171 14.03 -10.47 -23.91
C ALA A 171 13.72 -11.36 -22.70
N ASP A 172 14.17 -10.97 -21.49
CA ASP A 172 13.85 -11.69 -20.26
C ASP A 172 12.35 -11.60 -19.93
N ALA A 173 11.77 -10.44 -20.09
CA ALA A 173 10.33 -10.21 -19.87
C ALA A 173 9.48 -11.07 -20.86
N LEU A 174 9.85 -11.13 -22.13
CA LEU A 174 9.16 -11.97 -23.12
C LEU A 174 9.34 -13.47 -22.84
N ARG A 175 10.54 -13.92 -22.46
CA ARG A 175 10.75 -15.31 -22.00
C ARG A 175 9.92 -15.64 -20.77
N TYR A 176 9.81 -14.69 -19.84
CA TYR A 176 8.98 -14.89 -18.64
C TYR A 176 7.51 -15.03 -19.00
N ARG A 177 6.96 -14.24 -19.96
CA ARG A 177 5.59 -14.43 -20.48
C ARG A 177 5.38 -15.85 -20.99
N GLN A 178 6.28 -16.36 -21.84
CA GLN A 178 6.21 -17.73 -22.35
C GLN A 178 6.23 -18.77 -21.22
N LYS A 179 7.13 -18.59 -20.24
CA LYS A 179 7.25 -19.48 -19.07
C LYS A 179 5.94 -19.60 -18.25
N ILE A 180 5.20 -18.49 -18.13
CA ILE A 180 3.94 -18.46 -17.38
C ILE A 180 2.69 -18.69 -18.25
N GLY A 181 2.87 -19.12 -19.51
CA GLY A 181 1.78 -19.45 -20.43
C GLY A 181 1.06 -18.24 -21.04
N VAL A 182 1.69 -17.06 -21.06
CA VAL A 182 1.13 -15.84 -21.67
C VAL A 182 1.72 -15.63 -23.06
N ASP A 183 0.86 -15.34 -24.05
CA ASP A 183 1.30 -14.97 -25.40
C ASP A 183 2.23 -13.72 -25.31
N PRO A 184 3.46 -13.78 -25.85
CA PRO A 184 4.37 -12.64 -25.86
C PRO A 184 3.79 -11.37 -26.49
N GLY A 185 2.89 -11.52 -27.45
CA GLY A 185 2.23 -10.40 -28.16
C GLY A 185 0.94 -9.91 -27.50
N ALA A 186 0.48 -10.51 -26.39
CA ALA A 186 -0.70 -10.06 -25.67
C ALA A 186 -0.42 -8.78 -24.88
N PHE A 187 -1.45 -7.96 -24.68
CA PHE A 187 -1.40 -6.88 -23.70
C PHE A 187 -1.69 -7.44 -22.30
N VAL A 188 -0.75 -7.30 -21.38
CA VAL A 188 -0.77 -7.97 -20.08
C VAL A 188 -1.06 -6.98 -18.95
N PHE A 189 -2.20 -7.18 -18.28
CA PHE A 189 -2.52 -6.51 -17.01
C PHE A 189 -1.93 -7.28 -15.83
N GLY A 190 -1.48 -6.58 -14.79
CA GLY A 190 -0.95 -7.19 -13.58
C GLY A 190 -1.62 -6.71 -12.31
N VAL A 191 -1.88 -7.62 -11.36
CA VAL A 191 -2.27 -7.32 -9.97
C VAL A 191 -1.23 -7.93 -9.05
N PHE A 192 -0.66 -7.15 -8.12
CA PHE A 192 0.49 -7.58 -7.31
C PHE A 192 0.29 -7.38 -5.81
N GLY A 193 0.99 -8.20 -5.00
CA GLY A 193 1.16 -8.06 -3.56
C GLY A 193 0.19 -8.91 -2.73
N TYR A 194 -0.12 -8.50 -1.49
CA TYR A 194 -1.10 -9.21 -0.68
C TYR A 194 -2.50 -9.05 -1.25
N LEU A 195 -3.10 -10.18 -1.64
CA LEU A 195 -4.40 -10.27 -2.31
C LEU A 195 -5.49 -10.37 -1.23
N ARG A 196 -6.24 -9.30 -1.07
CA ARG A 196 -7.31 -9.16 -0.07
C ARG A 196 -8.54 -8.48 -0.71
N GLU A 197 -9.67 -8.53 -0.05
CA GLU A 197 -10.96 -8.02 -0.53
C GLU A 197 -10.87 -6.54 -0.96
N SER A 198 -10.16 -5.73 -0.20
CA SER A 198 -9.97 -4.30 -0.52
C SER A 198 -9.23 -4.04 -1.85
N LYS A 199 -8.56 -5.03 -2.43
CA LYS A 199 -7.99 -4.94 -3.79
C LYS A 199 -9.00 -5.12 -4.90
N ARG A 200 -10.27 -5.39 -4.57
CA ARG A 200 -11.38 -5.46 -5.53
C ARG A 200 -11.16 -6.50 -6.63
N ILE A 201 -10.56 -7.64 -6.28
CA ILE A 201 -10.16 -8.67 -7.26
C ILE A 201 -11.38 -9.21 -8.03
N ALA A 202 -12.54 -9.37 -7.40
CA ALA A 202 -13.76 -9.79 -8.09
C ALA A 202 -14.15 -8.79 -9.20
N THR A 203 -14.14 -7.49 -8.91
CA THR A 203 -14.38 -6.42 -9.90
C THR A 203 -13.35 -6.45 -11.03
N VAL A 204 -12.08 -6.73 -10.71
CA VAL A 204 -11.01 -6.85 -11.72
C VAL A 204 -11.29 -8.03 -12.65
N LEU A 205 -11.67 -9.19 -12.11
CA LEU A 205 -12.01 -10.39 -12.90
C LEU A 205 -13.19 -10.14 -13.82
N GLU A 206 -14.26 -9.53 -13.32
CA GLU A 206 -15.45 -9.19 -14.12
C GLU A 206 -15.14 -8.19 -15.27
N ALA A 207 -14.37 -7.14 -14.97
CA ALA A 207 -13.95 -6.17 -15.96
C ALA A 207 -13.04 -6.81 -17.02
N PHE A 208 -12.06 -7.62 -16.58
CA PHE A 208 -11.14 -8.34 -17.46
C PHE A 208 -11.88 -9.32 -18.38
N ALA A 209 -12.82 -10.10 -17.85
CA ALA A 209 -13.61 -11.05 -18.67
C ALA A 209 -14.30 -10.34 -19.84
N SER A 210 -14.88 -9.17 -19.60
CA SER A 210 -15.49 -8.36 -20.67
C SER A 210 -14.48 -7.87 -21.69
N VAL A 211 -13.30 -7.38 -21.24
CA VAL A 211 -12.21 -6.91 -22.13
C VAL A 211 -11.63 -8.06 -22.94
N HIS A 212 -11.40 -9.21 -22.32
CA HIS A 212 -10.84 -10.39 -22.98
C HIS A 212 -11.79 -10.98 -24.04
N ALA A 213 -13.10 -10.94 -23.80
CA ALA A 213 -14.12 -11.35 -24.77
C ALA A 213 -14.11 -10.45 -26.02
N GLU A 214 -13.88 -9.13 -25.86
CA GLU A 214 -13.75 -8.17 -26.97
C GLU A 214 -12.36 -8.26 -27.65
N ASN A 215 -11.30 -8.54 -26.88
CA ASN A 215 -9.92 -8.65 -27.35
C ASN A 215 -9.19 -9.85 -26.73
N PRO A 216 -9.22 -11.03 -27.36
CA PRO A 216 -8.55 -12.24 -26.86
C PRO A 216 -7.02 -12.13 -26.74
N ARG A 217 -6.40 -11.09 -27.33
CA ARG A 217 -4.97 -10.81 -27.18
C ARG A 217 -4.66 -9.99 -25.93
N THR A 218 -5.38 -10.24 -24.85
CA THR A 218 -5.15 -9.67 -23.52
C THR A 218 -4.89 -10.79 -22.50
N ALA A 219 -4.15 -10.48 -21.42
CA ALA A 219 -3.94 -11.39 -20.31
C ALA A 219 -3.99 -10.65 -18.98
N LEU A 220 -4.34 -11.36 -17.91
CA LEU A 220 -4.36 -10.88 -16.53
C LEU A 220 -3.47 -11.77 -15.66
N VAL A 221 -2.40 -11.21 -15.13
CA VAL A 221 -1.51 -11.86 -14.16
C VAL A 221 -1.89 -11.40 -12.76
N ILE A 222 -2.24 -12.34 -11.88
CA ILE A 222 -2.55 -12.10 -10.46
C ILE A 222 -1.43 -12.73 -9.63
N ALA A 223 -0.53 -11.92 -9.07
CA ALA A 223 0.67 -12.37 -8.40
C ALA A 223 0.71 -11.95 -6.93
N GLY A 224 0.80 -12.92 -6.03
CA GLY A 224 0.95 -12.63 -4.61
C GLY A 224 0.34 -13.67 -3.67
N GLN A 225 0.28 -13.30 -2.40
CA GLN A 225 -0.29 -14.15 -1.36
C GLN A 225 -1.73 -13.74 -1.06
N PHE A 226 -2.64 -14.69 -1.13
CA PHE A 226 -4.02 -14.49 -0.68
C PHE A 226 -4.10 -14.44 0.84
N VAL A 227 -4.90 -13.50 1.35
CA VAL A 227 -5.19 -13.38 2.79
C VAL A 227 -6.45 -14.16 3.15
N SER A 228 -7.37 -14.32 2.20
CA SER A 228 -8.64 -15.03 2.34
C SER A 228 -8.66 -16.26 1.43
N THR A 229 -9.03 -17.41 2.00
CA THR A 229 -9.22 -18.68 1.24
C THR A 229 -10.39 -18.60 0.27
N ASP A 230 -11.42 -17.83 0.60
CA ASP A 230 -12.59 -17.67 -0.28
C ASP A 230 -12.22 -16.83 -1.51
N LEU A 231 -11.43 -15.77 -1.32
CA LEU A 231 -10.90 -14.98 -2.43
C LEU A 231 -9.95 -15.82 -3.30
N GLU A 232 -9.10 -16.65 -2.69
CA GLU A 232 -8.20 -17.55 -3.43
C GLU A 232 -8.98 -18.53 -4.28
N ARG A 233 -10.04 -19.13 -3.72
CA ARG A 233 -10.91 -20.06 -4.44
C ARG A 233 -11.62 -19.37 -5.61
N SER A 234 -12.18 -18.18 -5.39
CA SER A 234 -12.85 -17.39 -6.43
C SER A 234 -11.92 -17.09 -7.61
N VAL A 235 -10.65 -16.77 -7.35
CA VAL A 235 -9.65 -16.53 -8.42
C VAL A 235 -9.27 -17.84 -9.12
N ALA A 236 -9.14 -18.94 -8.39
CA ALA A 236 -8.87 -20.24 -8.99
C ALA A 236 -10.00 -20.72 -9.91
N ASP A 237 -11.24 -20.51 -9.51
CA ASP A 237 -12.44 -20.80 -10.31
C ASP A 237 -12.46 -19.96 -11.60
N ALA A 238 -12.14 -18.66 -11.48
CA ALA A 238 -12.05 -17.77 -12.63
C ALA A 238 -10.94 -18.18 -13.61
N GLU A 239 -9.75 -18.55 -13.09
CA GLU A 239 -8.62 -19.06 -13.90
C GLU A 239 -9.00 -20.35 -14.65
N ALA A 240 -9.75 -21.26 -14.00
CA ALA A 240 -10.20 -22.50 -14.61
C ALA A 240 -11.30 -22.31 -15.67
N CYS A 241 -12.11 -21.28 -15.53
CA CYS A 241 -13.27 -21.04 -16.40
C CYS A 241 -13.00 -20.04 -17.54
N ALA A 242 -11.97 -19.19 -17.44
CA ALA A 242 -11.70 -18.13 -18.40
C ALA A 242 -10.26 -18.17 -18.90
N ALA A 243 -10.08 -18.08 -20.23
CA ALA A 243 -8.77 -17.95 -20.83
C ALA A 243 -8.11 -16.60 -20.46
N GLY A 244 -6.79 -16.55 -20.52
CA GLY A 244 -6.01 -15.31 -20.34
C GLY A 244 -5.77 -14.91 -18.89
N ILE A 245 -6.25 -15.65 -17.89
CA ILE A 245 -5.94 -15.41 -16.47
C ILE A 245 -4.81 -16.35 -16.04
N VAL A 246 -3.80 -15.78 -15.37
CA VAL A 246 -2.65 -16.53 -14.84
C VAL A 246 -2.43 -16.14 -13.38
N ARG A 247 -2.43 -17.13 -12.50
CA ARG A 247 -2.16 -16.95 -11.08
C ARG A 247 -0.72 -17.33 -10.75
N LEU A 248 -0.03 -16.42 -10.05
CA LEU A 248 1.33 -16.64 -9.57
C LEU A 248 1.34 -16.58 -8.03
N PRO A 249 2.16 -17.39 -7.36
CA PRO A 249 2.32 -17.36 -5.91
C PRO A 249 2.99 -16.07 -5.45
N TYR A 250 3.29 -15.98 -4.15
CA TYR A 250 4.21 -14.95 -3.65
C TYR A 250 5.55 -15.04 -4.37
N LEU A 251 5.99 -13.92 -4.94
CA LEU A 251 7.22 -13.82 -5.71
C LEU A 251 8.39 -13.36 -4.83
N SER A 252 9.57 -13.93 -5.04
CA SER A 252 10.82 -13.35 -4.56
C SER A 252 11.07 -12.00 -5.22
N ASP A 253 11.96 -11.15 -4.66
CA ASP A 253 12.22 -9.84 -5.25
C ASP A 253 12.71 -9.92 -6.71
N PRO A 254 13.65 -10.83 -7.11
CA PRO A 254 14.01 -11.02 -8.51
C PRO A 254 12.84 -11.46 -9.39
N ASP A 255 12.02 -12.41 -8.94
CA ASP A 255 10.86 -12.90 -9.70
C ASP A 255 9.77 -11.82 -9.80
N PHE A 256 9.61 -10.99 -8.76
CA PHE A 256 8.71 -9.85 -8.79
C PHE A 256 9.08 -8.87 -9.91
N TRP A 257 10.37 -8.54 -10.06
CA TRP A 257 10.80 -7.63 -11.12
C TRP A 257 10.72 -8.25 -12.51
N LEU A 258 10.90 -9.56 -12.64
CA LEU A 258 10.61 -10.28 -13.89
C LEU A 258 9.12 -10.18 -14.26
N ALA A 259 8.24 -10.46 -13.31
CA ALA A 259 6.79 -10.36 -13.51
C ALA A 259 6.36 -8.90 -13.78
N ALA A 260 6.92 -7.92 -13.05
CA ALA A 260 6.69 -6.49 -13.28
C ALA A 260 7.16 -6.02 -14.66
N GLY A 261 8.31 -6.52 -15.13
CA GLY A 261 8.79 -6.29 -16.51
C GLY A 261 7.85 -6.87 -17.56
N ALA A 262 7.25 -8.03 -17.28
CA ALA A 262 6.41 -8.77 -18.19
C ALA A 262 4.97 -8.24 -18.35
N VAL A 263 4.46 -7.37 -17.48
CA VAL A 263 3.15 -6.74 -17.62
C VAL A 263 3.25 -5.40 -18.36
N ASP A 264 2.17 -4.99 -19.03
CA ASP A 264 2.08 -3.71 -19.76
C ASP A 264 1.40 -2.63 -18.93
N ALA A 265 0.46 -3.00 -18.07
CA ALA A 265 -0.23 -2.09 -17.14
C ALA A 265 -0.51 -2.78 -15.80
N VAL A 266 -0.68 -2.01 -14.74
CA VAL A 266 -0.93 -2.55 -13.40
C VAL A 266 -2.26 -2.04 -12.85
N ILE A 267 -3.09 -2.96 -12.36
CA ILE A 267 -4.34 -2.65 -11.67
C ILE A 267 -4.06 -2.69 -10.17
N ASN A 268 -4.25 -1.57 -9.50
CA ASN A 268 -3.97 -1.41 -8.08
C ASN A 268 -5.15 -0.73 -7.38
N LEU A 269 -6.31 -1.38 -7.43
CA LEU A 269 -7.51 -0.89 -6.74
C LEU A 269 -7.39 -1.06 -5.22
N ARG A 270 -8.05 -0.15 -4.50
CA ARG A 270 -8.14 -0.17 -3.04
C ARG A 270 -9.45 0.45 -2.57
N TYR A 271 -10.38 -0.40 -2.15
CA TYR A 271 -11.64 0.06 -1.55
C TYR A 271 -12.18 -0.98 -0.56
N PRO A 272 -12.57 -0.60 0.65
CA PRO A 272 -12.34 0.74 1.25
C PRO A 272 -10.84 1.06 1.38
N ALA A 273 -10.50 2.36 1.29
CA ALA A 273 -9.14 2.84 1.51
C ALA A 273 -8.80 2.88 3.00
N ALA A 274 -7.56 2.53 3.35
CA ALA A 274 -7.04 2.62 4.72
C ALA A 274 -6.04 3.77 4.89
N GLY A 275 -6.07 4.77 3.99
CA GLY A 275 -5.18 5.92 3.99
C GLY A 275 -3.73 5.57 3.66
N GLU A 276 -3.45 4.35 3.16
CA GLU A 276 -2.12 3.93 2.78
C GLU A 276 -1.70 4.48 1.40
N SER A 277 -0.42 4.80 1.24
CA SER A 277 0.19 4.96 -0.08
C SER A 277 0.66 3.60 -0.59
N SER A 278 0.21 3.23 -1.78
CA SER A 278 0.56 1.93 -2.34
C SER A 278 2.01 1.86 -2.81
N GLY A 279 2.85 1.12 -2.09
CA GLY A 279 4.22 0.83 -2.52
C GLY A 279 4.29 0.13 -3.88
N ILE A 280 3.29 -0.71 -4.23
CA ILE A 280 3.18 -1.34 -5.56
C ILE A 280 2.93 -0.26 -6.63
N ALA A 281 2.00 0.68 -6.41
CA ALA A 281 1.75 1.75 -7.38
C ALA A 281 3.01 2.60 -7.61
N VAL A 282 3.69 3.01 -6.54
CA VAL A 282 4.94 3.78 -6.65
C VAL A 282 6.03 3.01 -7.40
N ARG A 283 6.23 1.72 -7.09
CA ARG A 283 7.19 0.85 -7.78
C ARG A 283 6.87 0.72 -9.28
N MET A 284 5.61 0.48 -9.63
CA MET A 284 5.19 0.27 -11.02
C MET A 284 5.24 1.56 -11.83
N MET A 285 4.78 2.68 -11.27
CA MET A 285 4.95 4.00 -11.90
C MET A 285 6.44 4.32 -12.08
N GLY A 286 7.28 4.04 -11.06
CA GLY A 286 8.72 4.30 -11.10
C GLY A 286 9.46 3.54 -12.20
N ILE A 287 8.97 2.39 -12.63
CA ILE A 287 9.50 1.62 -13.76
C ILE A 287 8.76 1.90 -15.09
N GLY A 288 7.93 2.93 -15.14
CA GLY A 288 7.24 3.36 -16.35
C GLY A 288 6.01 2.55 -16.75
N LYS A 289 5.40 1.80 -15.81
CA LYS A 289 4.13 1.12 -16.08
C LYS A 289 2.96 2.04 -15.76
N PRO A 290 1.95 2.17 -16.64
CA PRO A 290 0.70 2.83 -16.30
C PRO A 290 0.01 2.07 -15.17
N VAL A 291 -0.51 2.81 -14.19
CA VAL A 291 -1.21 2.23 -13.04
C VAL A 291 -2.66 2.70 -13.02
N LEU A 292 -3.58 1.74 -13.01
CA LEU A 292 -5.00 1.95 -12.79
C LEU A 292 -5.25 1.86 -11.28
N MET A 293 -5.63 2.96 -10.65
CA MET A 293 -5.81 3.03 -9.19
C MET A 293 -7.16 3.64 -8.83
N THR A 294 -7.70 3.27 -7.69
CA THR A 294 -8.95 3.84 -7.18
C THR A 294 -8.82 5.36 -7.04
N ALA A 295 -9.78 6.10 -7.57
CA ALA A 295 -9.87 7.54 -7.39
C ALA A 295 -10.12 7.86 -5.91
N GLY A 296 -9.27 8.69 -5.32
CA GLY A 296 -9.34 9.10 -3.93
C GLY A 296 -8.27 10.12 -3.58
N GLU A 297 -8.35 10.65 -2.37
CA GLU A 297 -7.40 11.63 -1.87
C GLU A 297 -6.00 11.00 -1.69
N GLU A 298 -5.90 9.69 -1.48
CA GLU A 298 -4.66 8.93 -1.37
C GLU A 298 -3.77 9.05 -2.61
N CYS A 299 -4.39 9.22 -3.78
CA CYS A 299 -3.67 9.38 -5.06
C CYS A 299 -3.64 10.82 -5.57
N SER A 300 -4.13 11.81 -4.81
CA SER A 300 -4.27 13.20 -5.27
C SER A 300 -2.95 13.90 -5.61
N ARG A 301 -1.82 13.43 -5.08
CA ARG A 301 -0.49 13.95 -5.40
C ARG A 301 0.06 13.47 -6.73
N PHE A 302 -0.49 12.40 -7.30
CA PHE A 302 -0.10 11.98 -8.64
C PHE A 302 -0.81 12.86 -9.68
N PRO A 303 -0.10 13.34 -10.73
CA PRO A 303 -0.74 14.06 -11.83
C PRO A 303 -1.82 13.21 -12.52
N GLU A 304 -2.87 13.84 -13.01
CA GLU A 304 -4.00 13.14 -13.65
C GLU A 304 -3.61 12.38 -14.92
N ASP A 305 -2.56 12.85 -15.59
CA ASP A 305 -2.02 12.25 -16.81
C ASP A 305 -0.90 11.21 -16.55
N ALA A 306 -0.52 11.01 -15.27
CA ALA A 306 0.53 10.06 -14.84
C ALA A 306 -0.02 8.73 -14.29
N CYS A 307 -1.33 8.66 -14.04
CA CYS A 307 -2.03 7.45 -13.59
C CYS A 307 -3.48 7.48 -14.08
N MET A 308 -4.17 6.33 -14.05
CA MET A 308 -5.56 6.21 -14.45
C MET A 308 -6.42 6.02 -13.20
N ARG A 309 -7.34 6.96 -12.96
CA ARG A 309 -8.19 6.97 -11.76
C ARG A 309 -9.52 6.28 -12.02
N ILE A 310 -9.76 5.19 -11.32
CA ILE A 310 -10.95 4.35 -11.43
C ILE A 310 -11.99 4.84 -10.43
N ALA A 311 -13.19 5.11 -10.88
CA ALA A 311 -14.32 5.51 -10.04
C ALA A 311 -14.63 4.44 -8.98
N THR A 312 -15.21 4.85 -7.85
CA THR A 312 -15.67 3.95 -6.79
C THR A 312 -17.18 3.65 -6.89
N GLY A 313 -17.64 2.66 -6.15
CA GLY A 313 -19.07 2.32 -6.06
C GLY A 313 -19.62 1.65 -7.33
N ALA A 314 -20.85 1.97 -7.71
CA ALA A 314 -21.53 1.32 -8.82
C ALA A 314 -20.84 1.49 -10.19
N ALA A 315 -20.07 2.56 -10.36
CA ALA A 315 -19.33 2.83 -11.59
C ALA A 315 -17.97 2.13 -11.68
N GLU A 316 -17.46 1.49 -10.61
CA GLU A 316 -16.10 0.96 -10.51
C GLU A 316 -15.78 -0.01 -11.65
N ARG A 317 -16.61 -1.03 -11.84
CA ARG A 317 -16.39 -2.06 -12.87
C ARG A 317 -16.35 -1.47 -14.28
N GLU A 318 -17.32 -0.62 -14.62
CA GLU A 318 -17.40 -0.04 -15.96
C GLU A 318 -16.27 0.97 -16.20
N SER A 319 -15.94 1.79 -15.20
CA SER A 319 -14.78 2.67 -15.26
C SER A 319 -13.49 1.90 -15.49
N LEU A 320 -13.26 0.80 -14.76
CA LEU A 320 -12.10 -0.07 -14.97
C LEU A 320 -12.06 -0.65 -16.37
N ARG A 321 -13.18 -1.23 -16.86
CA ARG A 321 -13.29 -1.80 -18.20
C ARG A 321 -12.95 -0.76 -19.28
N GLN A 322 -13.50 0.44 -19.21
CA GLN A 322 -13.24 1.51 -20.18
C GLN A 322 -11.75 1.89 -20.25
N HIS A 323 -11.10 2.01 -19.09
CA HIS A 323 -9.67 2.32 -19.03
C HIS A 323 -8.80 1.16 -19.56
N MET A 324 -9.18 -0.09 -19.30
CA MET A 324 -8.51 -1.26 -19.87
C MET A 324 -8.66 -1.30 -21.40
N VAL A 325 -9.86 -1.04 -21.94
CA VAL A 325 -10.11 -0.94 -23.38
C VAL A 325 -9.27 0.19 -24.00
N LEU A 326 -9.21 1.36 -23.37
CA LEU A 326 -8.40 2.49 -23.83
C LEU A 326 -6.91 2.09 -23.99
N LEU A 327 -6.34 1.40 -22.98
CA LEU A 327 -4.94 0.97 -23.00
C LEU A 327 -4.66 -0.08 -24.10
N THR A 328 -5.63 -0.93 -24.41
CA THR A 328 -5.45 -2.01 -25.40
C THR A 328 -5.76 -1.56 -26.84
N SER A 329 -6.58 -0.52 -27.02
CA SER A 329 -7.07 -0.08 -28.33
C SER A 329 -6.23 1.05 -28.94
N ILE A 330 -5.58 1.89 -28.12
CA ILE A 330 -4.84 3.06 -28.60
C ILE A 330 -3.35 2.86 -28.37
N SER A 331 -2.62 2.66 -29.46
CA SER A 331 -1.16 2.49 -29.44
C SER A 331 -0.48 3.71 -28.80
N GLY A 332 0.52 3.45 -27.94
CA GLY A 332 1.34 4.48 -27.30
C GLY A 332 0.73 5.12 -26.04
N VAL A 333 -0.57 4.98 -25.77
CA VAL A 333 -1.20 5.56 -24.55
C VAL A 333 -0.58 4.98 -23.27
N ALA A 334 -0.42 3.66 -23.21
CA ALA A 334 0.20 3.00 -22.05
C ALA A 334 1.62 3.53 -21.79
N SER A 335 2.44 3.62 -22.83
CA SER A 335 3.81 4.14 -22.74
C SER A 335 3.84 5.63 -22.34
N ALA A 336 2.94 6.44 -22.87
CA ALA A 336 2.86 7.86 -22.56
C ALA A 336 2.49 8.11 -21.08
N ILE A 337 1.49 7.41 -20.57
CA ILE A 337 1.08 7.49 -19.13
C ILE A 337 2.22 6.96 -18.26
N GLY A 338 2.79 5.80 -18.59
CA GLY A 338 3.89 5.21 -17.84
C GLY A 338 5.11 6.12 -17.75
N SER A 339 5.50 6.77 -18.87
CA SER A 339 6.62 7.71 -18.90
C SER A 339 6.39 8.93 -18.00
N ARG A 340 5.17 9.51 -18.00
CA ARG A 340 4.83 10.61 -17.10
C ARG A 340 4.83 10.17 -15.65
N GLY A 341 4.31 8.96 -15.37
CA GLY A 341 4.38 8.34 -14.04
C GLY A 341 5.81 8.20 -13.54
N ALA A 342 6.71 7.65 -14.39
CA ALA A 342 8.12 7.51 -14.04
C ALA A 342 8.80 8.87 -13.79
N GLY A 343 8.53 9.87 -14.61
CA GLY A 343 9.03 11.23 -14.39
C GLY A 343 8.60 11.82 -13.06
N HIS A 344 7.33 11.66 -12.69
CA HIS A 344 6.81 12.11 -11.39
C HIS A 344 7.50 11.38 -10.23
N ILE A 345 7.61 10.06 -10.28
CA ILE A 345 8.27 9.27 -9.23
C ILE A 345 9.76 9.67 -9.11
N ALA A 346 10.47 9.81 -10.22
CA ALA A 346 11.87 10.24 -10.21
C ALA A 346 12.07 11.65 -9.62
N ALA A 347 11.08 12.54 -9.76
CA ALA A 347 11.15 13.88 -9.20
C ALA A 347 10.82 13.94 -7.70
N HIS A 348 9.80 13.18 -7.24
CA HIS A 348 9.17 13.41 -5.94
C HIS A 348 9.36 12.27 -4.92
N HIS A 349 9.79 11.06 -5.34
CA HIS A 349 9.87 9.87 -4.50
C HIS A 349 11.30 9.40 -4.21
N ARG A 350 12.26 10.33 -4.22
CA ARG A 350 13.69 10.03 -4.03
C ARG A 350 14.00 9.62 -2.60
N VAL A 351 14.59 8.44 -2.43
CA VAL A 351 14.95 7.92 -1.10
C VAL A 351 15.89 8.86 -0.34
N LYS A 352 16.88 9.49 -1.01
CA LYS A 352 17.79 10.45 -0.38
C LYS A 352 17.09 11.68 0.19
N GLN A 353 16.10 12.22 -0.54
CA GLN A 353 15.32 13.37 -0.08
C GLN A 353 14.40 12.97 1.11
N ALA A 354 13.78 11.78 1.04
CA ALA A 354 13.02 11.26 2.15
C ALA A 354 13.89 11.07 3.39
N ALA A 355 15.05 10.40 3.26
CA ALA A 355 15.97 10.17 4.36
C ALA A 355 16.46 11.47 5.03
N LYS A 356 16.78 12.49 4.22
CA LYS A 356 17.14 13.81 4.77
C LYS A 356 16.01 14.41 5.61
N ARG A 357 14.77 14.38 5.11
CA ARG A 357 13.60 14.92 5.84
C ARG A 357 13.34 14.14 7.14
N TYR A 358 13.49 12.82 7.13
CA TYR A 358 13.40 12.00 8.34
C TYR A 358 14.49 12.33 9.35
N TRP A 359 15.72 12.54 8.87
CA TRP A 359 16.84 12.91 9.73
C TRP A 359 16.63 14.28 10.37
N ASP A 360 16.17 15.26 9.60
CA ASP A 360 15.86 16.61 10.10
C ASP A 360 14.80 16.52 11.24
N LEU A 361 13.72 15.72 11.05
CA LEU A 361 12.71 15.49 12.08
C LEU A 361 13.26 14.79 13.35
N LEU A 362 14.20 13.86 13.19
CA LEU A 362 14.86 13.21 14.33
C LEU A 362 15.70 14.23 15.11
N CYS A 363 16.45 15.10 14.43
CA CYS A 363 17.22 16.17 15.06
C CYS A 363 16.33 17.14 15.84
N GLU A 364 15.21 17.58 15.25
CA GLU A 364 14.23 18.45 15.90
C GLU A 364 13.56 17.79 17.10
N SER A 365 13.47 16.47 17.12
CA SER A 365 12.85 15.72 18.23
C SER A 365 13.78 15.52 19.44
N CYS A 366 15.06 15.88 19.35
CA CYS A 366 16.01 15.86 20.47
C CYS A 366 15.99 17.15 21.30
N THR A 367 15.47 18.23 20.74
CA THR A 367 15.29 19.51 21.44
C THR A 367 13.96 19.56 22.16
#